data_eaa2f3c5e2319977af8cf273b89444f7
#
_entry.id   eaa2f3c5e2319977af8cf273b89444f7
#
_cell.length_a   1.000
_cell.length_b   1.000
_cell.length_c   1.000
_cell.angle_alpha   90.00
_cell.angle_beta   90.00
_cell.angle_gamma   90.00
#
_symmetry.space_group_name_H-M   'P 1'
#
loop_
_entity.id
_entity.type
_entity.pdbx_description
1 polymer ?
#
loop_
_entity_poly.entity_id
_entity_poly.type
_entity_poly.pdbx_seq_one_letter_code
_entity_poly.pdbx_strand_id
1 'polypeptide(L)'
;MDEFEGFPEDVRAQLAEQGSDLTLPHSLDLYLYYPSEAMAQEVAAHFVDSPMESDVIESDQHWLCLVQCRIVPTTDGLSAIANLMRTVHDRFGGDFDGWHAEIVTGAT
;
A
#
# COMPACT_ATOMS: atom_id res chain seq x y z
N MET A 1 -13.79 4.51 -13.15
CA MET A 1 -12.81 5.27 -12.37
C MET A 1 -12.01 4.32 -11.50
N ASP A 2 -10.71 4.51 -11.47
CA ASP A 2 -9.77 3.61 -10.81
C ASP A 2 -9.56 4.05 -9.36
N GLU A 3 -9.70 3.16 -8.40
CA GLU A 3 -9.53 3.50 -6.98
C GLU A 3 -8.10 3.89 -6.62
N PHE A 4 -7.14 3.62 -7.50
CA PHE A 4 -5.74 3.98 -7.28
C PHE A 4 -5.32 5.28 -7.97
N GLU A 5 -6.22 5.90 -8.74
CA GLU A 5 -5.87 7.05 -9.56
C GLU A 5 -5.38 8.25 -8.74
N GLY A 6 -6.02 8.56 -7.64
CA GLY A 6 -5.63 9.67 -6.78
C GLY A 6 -4.64 9.31 -5.67
N PHE A 7 -4.17 8.06 -5.63
CA PHE A 7 -3.35 7.56 -4.53
C PHE A 7 -2.08 8.38 -4.29
N PRO A 8 -1.25 8.70 -5.30
CA PRO A 8 -0.02 9.45 -5.03
C PRO A 8 -0.29 10.83 -4.42
N GLU A 9 -1.25 11.56 -4.95
CA GLU A 9 -1.59 12.88 -4.47
C GLU A 9 -2.20 12.84 -3.07
N ASP A 10 -3.05 11.85 -2.81
CA ASP A 10 -3.68 11.67 -1.50
C ASP A 10 -2.66 11.40 -0.40
N VAL A 11 -1.72 10.50 -0.66
CA VAL A 11 -0.68 10.17 0.30
C VAL A 11 0.17 11.41 0.60
N ARG A 12 0.64 12.08 -0.42
CA ARG A 12 1.48 13.27 -0.26
C ARG A 12 0.74 14.39 0.46
N ALA A 13 -0.52 14.64 0.08
CA ALA A 13 -1.32 15.71 0.69
C ALA A 13 -1.56 15.42 2.17
N GLN A 14 -1.92 14.20 2.54
CA GLN A 14 -2.18 13.87 3.93
C GLN A 14 -0.92 13.91 4.78
N LEU A 15 0.20 13.43 4.25
CA LEU A 15 1.46 13.49 4.96
C LEU A 15 1.92 14.94 5.17
N ALA A 16 1.80 15.77 4.14
CA ALA A 16 2.17 17.19 4.23
C ALA A 16 1.26 17.92 5.24
N GLU A 17 -0.02 17.62 5.24
CA GLU A 17 -0.97 18.22 6.18
C GLU A 17 -0.63 17.87 7.63
N GLN A 18 -0.10 16.68 7.86
CA GLN A 18 0.31 16.22 9.18
C GLN A 18 1.71 16.71 9.58
N GLY A 19 2.37 17.48 8.73
CA GLY A 19 3.70 18.00 9.02
C GLY A 19 4.84 17.04 8.71
N SER A 20 4.58 16.00 7.93
CA SER A 20 5.60 15.02 7.60
C SER A 20 6.60 15.58 6.57
N ASP A 21 7.86 15.16 6.68
CA ASP A 21 8.90 15.56 5.74
C ASP A 21 8.93 14.57 4.56
N LEU A 22 8.40 14.99 3.43
CA LEU A 22 8.26 14.14 2.26
C LEU A 22 9.57 13.78 1.57
N THR A 23 10.69 14.35 2.02
CA THR A 23 12.01 14.03 1.47
C THR A 23 12.66 12.85 2.17
N LEU A 24 12.05 12.35 3.24
CA LEU A 24 12.57 11.26 4.04
C LEU A 24 11.79 9.97 3.78
N PRO A 25 12.42 8.79 4.01
CA PRO A 25 11.70 7.53 3.87
C PRO A 25 10.56 7.41 4.88
N HIS A 26 9.46 6.84 4.42
CA HIS A 26 8.28 6.56 5.23
C HIS A 26 7.93 5.08 5.15
N SER A 27 7.41 4.52 6.23
CA SER A 27 6.79 3.20 6.22
C SER A 27 5.36 3.35 5.76
N LEU A 28 4.97 2.58 4.75
CA LEU A 28 3.65 2.64 4.15
C LEU A 28 3.02 1.25 4.21
N ASP A 29 1.82 1.17 4.76
CA ASP A 29 1.04 -0.06 4.86
C ASP A 29 -0.15 0.04 3.91
N LEU A 30 -0.41 -1.04 3.16
CA LEU A 30 -1.53 -1.13 2.23
C LEU A 30 -2.40 -2.30 2.62
N TYR A 31 -3.72 -2.10 2.68
CA TYR A 31 -4.66 -3.09 3.17
C TYR A 31 -5.51 -3.64 2.05
N LEU A 32 -5.30 -4.93 1.72
CA LEU A 32 -6.03 -5.62 0.67
C LEU A 32 -6.79 -6.79 1.29
N TYR A 33 -8.11 -6.84 1.10
CA TYR A 33 -8.95 -7.89 1.67
C TYR A 33 -9.46 -8.84 0.60
N TYR A 34 -9.44 -10.13 0.93
CA TYR A 34 -9.86 -11.21 0.03
C TYR A 34 -10.79 -12.16 0.76
N PRO A 35 -11.69 -12.88 0.01
CA PRO A 35 -12.63 -13.80 0.64
C PRO A 35 -12.00 -15.13 1.07
N SER A 36 -10.80 -15.45 0.61
CA SER A 36 -10.15 -16.73 0.95
C SER A 36 -8.68 -16.56 1.22
N GLU A 37 -8.14 -17.43 2.07
CA GLU A 37 -6.71 -17.46 2.36
C GLU A 37 -5.88 -17.77 1.11
N ALA A 38 -6.35 -18.71 0.28
CA ALA A 38 -5.62 -19.08 -0.92
C ALA A 38 -5.41 -17.90 -1.85
N MET A 39 -6.46 -17.08 -2.02
CA MET A 39 -6.38 -15.89 -2.86
C MET A 39 -5.42 -14.85 -2.28
N ALA A 40 -5.50 -14.62 -0.96
CA ALA A 40 -4.59 -13.70 -0.29
C ALA A 40 -3.13 -14.16 -0.41
N GLN A 41 -2.88 -15.47 -0.31
CA GLN A 41 -1.54 -16.04 -0.46
C GLN A 41 -1.03 -15.87 -1.89
N GLU A 42 -1.87 -16.04 -2.89
CA GLU A 42 -1.48 -15.80 -4.29
C GLU A 42 -1.09 -14.34 -4.52
N VAL A 43 -1.87 -13.42 -3.94
CA VAL A 43 -1.56 -11.99 -4.03
C VAL A 43 -0.25 -11.68 -3.33
N ALA A 44 -0.04 -12.22 -2.13
CA ALA A 44 1.20 -12.00 -1.39
C ALA A 44 2.42 -12.48 -2.19
N ALA A 45 2.29 -13.56 -2.94
CA ALA A 45 3.37 -14.09 -3.77
C ALA A 45 3.82 -13.10 -4.85
N HIS A 46 2.93 -12.21 -5.30
CA HIS A 46 3.29 -11.19 -6.28
C HIS A 46 4.25 -10.13 -5.74
N PHE A 47 4.37 -10.03 -4.43
CA PHE A 47 5.24 -9.03 -3.81
C PHE A 47 6.58 -9.61 -3.35
N VAL A 48 6.80 -10.92 -3.54
CA VAL A 48 8.02 -11.60 -3.07
C VAL A 48 9.29 -11.02 -3.70
N ASP A 49 9.25 -10.73 -5.00
CA ASP A 49 10.41 -10.22 -5.73
C ASP A 49 10.47 -8.69 -5.77
N SER A 50 9.61 -8.01 -5.03
CA SER A 50 9.58 -6.55 -4.96
C SER A 50 10.24 -6.09 -3.66
N PRO A 51 10.56 -4.80 -3.51
CA PRO A 51 11.06 -4.27 -2.24
C PRO A 51 10.01 -4.22 -1.15
N MET A 52 8.81 -4.70 -1.41
CA MET A 52 7.71 -4.73 -0.47
C MET A 52 7.67 -6.04 0.30
N GLU A 53 7.20 -5.97 1.55
CA GLU A 53 6.91 -7.15 2.35
C GLU A 53 5.41 -7.36 2.41
N SER A 54 4.99 -8.60 2.53
CA SER A 54 3.57 -8.90 2.62
C SER A 54 3.32 -10.00 3.64
N ASP A 55 2.20 -9.88 4.36
CA ASP A 55 1.72 -10.88 5.32
C ASP A 55 0.25 -11.16 5.06
N VAL A 56 -0.16 -12.40 5.28
CA VAL A 56 -1.56 -12.80 5.17
C VAL A 56 -2.09 -13.03 6.58
N ILE A 57 -3.13 -12.30 6.94
CA ILE A 57 -3.68 -12.27 8.29
C ILE A 57 -5.18 -12.54 8.22
N GLU A 58 -5.67 -13.48 9.04
CA GLU A 58 -7.10 -13.69 9.15
C GLU A 58 -7.74 -12.49 9.84
N SER A 59 -8.79 -11.94 9.22
CA SER A 59 -9.48 -10.76 9.73
C SER A 59 -10.98 -10.97 9.62
N ASP A 60 -11.61 -11.35 10.71
CA ASP A 60 -13.04 -11.61 10.76
C ASP A 60 -13.45 -12.64 9.70
N GLN A 61 -14.29 -12.28 8.75
CA GLN A 61 -14.73 -13.21 7.68
C GLN A 61 -13.92 -13.05 6.39
N HIS A 62 -12.79 -12.34 6.47
CA HIS A 62 -11.96 -12.04 5.31
C HIS A 62 -10.50 -12.35 5.61
N TRP A 63 -9.69 -12.30 4.59
CA TRP A 63 -8.24 -12.47 4.72
C TRP A 63 -7.54 -11.19 4.26
N LEU A 64 -6.80 -10.59 5.16
CA LEU A 64 -6.04 -9.38 4.88
C LEU A 64 -4.68 -9.74 4.30
N CYS A 65 -4.38 -9.22 3.12
CA CYS A 65 -3.01 -9.19 2.62
C CYS A 65 -2.46 -7.82 2.97
N LEU A 66 -1.62 -7.76 3.99
CA LEU A 66 -0.98 -6.53 4.42
C LEU A 66 0.31 -6.36 3.66
N VAL A 67 0.40 -5.31 2.84
CA VAL A 67 1.60 -5.02 2.06
C VAL A 67 2.30 -3.84 2.70
N GLN A 68 3.59 -4.01 3.01
CA GLN A 68 4.37 -2.98 3.70
C GLN A 68 5.59 -2.62 2.85
N CYS A 69 5.86 -1.33 2.75
CA CYS A 69 7.06 -0.85 2.07
C CYS A 69 7.61 0.38 2.77
N ARG A 70 8.89 0.64 2.54
CA ARG A 70 9.53 1.85 3.02
C ARG A 70 10.08 2.61 1.84
N ILE A 71 9.55 3.80 1.61
CA ILE A 71 9.93 4.62 0.46
C ILE A 71 9.96 6.10 0.82
N VAL A 72 10.70 6.87 0.04
CA VAL A 72 10.54 8.33 0.00
C VAL A 72 9.28 8.57 -0.83
N PRO A 73 8.24 9.23 -0.27
CA PRO A 73 6.94 9.34 -0.93
C PRO A 73 6.92 10.36 -2.05
N THR A 74 7.74 10.13 -3.07
CA THR A 74 7.74 10.93 -4.29
C THR A 74 6.53 10.56 -5.14
N THR A 75 6.13 11.45 -6.05
CA THR A 75 5.05 11.16 -6.98
C THR A 75 5.36 9.92 -7.81
N ASP A 76 6.58 9.80 -8.31
CA ASP A 76 6.98 8.65 -9.12
C ASP A 76 6.98 7.34 -8.32
N GLY A 77 7.50 7.38 -7.10
CA GLY A 77 7.51 6.20 -6.23
C GLY A 77 6.12 5.72 -5.87
N LEU A 78 5.24 6.65 -5.50
CA LEU A 78 3.86 6.34 -5.17
C LEU A 78 3.07 5.88 -6.40
N SER A 79 3.37 6.45 -7.58
CA SER A 79 2.74 6.01 -8.83
C SER A 79 3.13 4.57 -9.17
N ALA A 80 4.38 4.19 -8.92
CA ALA A 80 4.83 2.81 -9.14
C ALA A 80 4.06 1.84 -8.22
N ILE A 81 3.84 2.22 -6.97
CA ILE A 81 3.04 1.43 -6.03
C ILE A 81 1.60 1.32 -6.54
N ALA A 82 0.99 2.43 -6.96
CA ALA A 82 -0.37 2.44 -7.48
C ALA A 82 -0.50 1.50 -8.69
N ASN A 83 0.47 1.52 -9.60
CA ASN A 83 0.45 0.66 -10.77
C ASN A 83 0.55 -0.82 -10.40
N LEU A 84 1.37 -1.16 -9.41
CA LEU A 84 1.49 -2.53 -8.93
C LEU A 84 0.19 -2.99 -8.28
N MET A 85 -0.42 -2.14 -7.46
CA MET A 85 -1.70 -2.43 -6.82
C MET A 85 -2.81 -2.60 -7.85
N ARG A 86 -2.81 -1.77 -8.90
CA ARG A 86 -3.78 -1.86 -10.00
C ARG A 86 -3.64 -3.18 -10.74
N THR A 87 -2.41 -3.61 -11.01
CA THR A 87 -2.14 -4.89 -11.67
C THR A 87 -2.68 -6.05 -10.84
N VAL A 88 -2.43 -6.04 -9.54
CA VAL A 88 -2.93 -7.07 -8.61
C VAL A 88 -4.45 -7.06 -8.56
N HIS A 89 -5.05 -5.89 -8.46
CA HIS A 89 -6.51 -5.75 -8.42
C HIS A 89 -7.16 -6.25 -9.71
N ASP A 90 -6.59 -5.92 -10.87
CA ASP A 90 -7.13 -6.36 -12.16
C ASP A 90 -7.08 -7.88 -12.31
N ARG A 91 -6.07 -8.51 -11.72
CA ARG A 91 -5.89 -9.94 -11.84
C ARG A 91 -6.67 -10.75 -10.80
N PHE A 92 -6.72 -10.27 -9.56
CA PHE A 92 -7.29 -11.03 -8.44
C PHE A 92 -8.55 -10.43 -7.87
N GLY A 93 -8.88 -9.19 -8.20
CA GLY A 93 -9.98 -8.48 -7.57
C GLY A 93 -9.67 -8.12 -6.13
N GLY A 94 -10.62 -8.34 -5.24
CA GLY A 94 -10.46 -8.01 -3.83
C GLY A 94 -10.85 -6.59 -3.52
N ASP A 95 -10.71 -6.21 -2.25
CA ASP A 95 -11.06 -4.88 -1.76
C ASP A 95 -9.81 -4.17 -1.22
N PHE A 96 -9.52 -3.03 -1.79
CA PHE A 96 -8.49 -2.15 -1.24
C PHE A 96 -9.14 -1.24 -0.20
N ASP A 97 -8.77 -1.43 1.07
CA ASP A 97 -9.40 -0.73 2.20
C ASP A 97 -8.60 0.49 2.66
N GLY A 98 -7.64 0.94 1.88
CA GLY A 98 -6.88 2.13 2.18
C GLY A 98 -5.43 1.85 2.55
N TRP A 99 -4.82 2.87 3.12
CA TRP A 99 -3.40 2.83 3.44
C TRP A 99 -3.16 3.56 4.77
N HIS A 100 -2.00 3.26 5.37
CA HIS A 100 -1.52 3.97 6.55
C HIS A 100 -0.05 4.27 6.35
N ALA A 101 0.37 5.46 6.77
CA ALA A 101 1.77 5.84 6.72
C ALA A 101 2.17 6.53 8.02
N GLU A 102 3.39 6.28 8.47
CA GLU A 102 3.91 6.97 9.66
C GLU A 102 4.19 8.44 9.32
N ILE A 103 4.12 9.29 10.34
CA ILE A 103 4.51 10.69 10.19
C ILE A 103 5.99 10.80 10.52
N VAL A 104 6.77 11.38 9.61
CA VAL A 104 8.21 11.56 9.76
C VAL A 104 8.52 13.05 9.72
N THR A 105 8.96 13.62 10.84
CA THR A 105 9.16 15.07 10.94
C THR A 105 10.59 15.40 10.64
N GLY A 106 11.50 14.84 10.30
CA GLY A 106 12.88 15.23 10.02
C GLY A 106 13.54 16.10 11.09
N ALA A 107 12.80 16.50 12.12
CA ALA A 107 13.36 17.25 13.23
C ALA A 107 14.15 16.32 14.14
N THR A 108 15.29 16.76 14.55
CA THR A 108 16.12 15.99 15.48
C THR A 108 15.93 16.47 16.90
#